data_66b8e50ce1ff0edf6b4ad30ad9ad685b
#
_entry.id   66b8e50ce1ff0edf6b4ad30ad9ad685b
#
_cell.length_a   1.000
_cell.length_b   1.000
_cell.length_c   1.000
_cell.angle_alpha   90.00
_cell.angle_beta   90.00
_cell.angle_gamma   90.00
#
_symmetry.space_group_name_H-M   'P 1'
#
loop_
_entity.id
_entity.type
_entity.pdbx_description
1 polymer ?
#
loop_
_entity_poly.entity_id
_entity_poly.type
_entity_poly.pdbx_seq_one_letter_code
_entity_poly.pdbx_strand_id
1 'polypeptide(L)'
;MYTLVIVDDEKELLEGLSNYFPWESIGFQVIGAFGDGRSALSFCREEHVDVVLTDIRMPFMSGLELIEQLKALPVSPLFCIMSAYNDFEYAKKAIGYGVQEYLVKPAAFEEIRATFEKIRHTLDGTTPTAHTVSLQEAGNPLVSQTFAIVEKRLSSCTLQNIASELGVTTSYLSRLFKEETGKNFQDYLLSVKMETARRMLESKIGYKNKEIARALGYQDTQNFCRTFRKFFGKSPQKFKTEMGQ
;
A
#
# COMPACT_ATOMS: atom_id res chain seq x y z
N MET A 1 9.64 -12.65 23.46
CA MET A 1 9.18 -11.26 23.34
C MET A 1 10.30 -10.54 22.61
N TYR A 2 9.99 -9.84 21.51
CA TYR A 2 10.98 -9.16 20.68
C TYR A 2 11.24 -7.74 21.19
N THR A 3 12.47 -7.28 21.04
CA THR A 3 12.89 -5.95 21.48
C THR A 3 12.58 -4.90 20.42
N LEU A 4 12.02 -3.77 20.84
CA LEU A 4 11.61 -2.65 19.99
C LEU A 4 12.28 -1.36 20.45
N VAL A 5 12.84 -0.63 19.49
CA VAL A 5 13.28 0.76 19.65
C VAL A 5 12.37 1.66 18.83
N ILE A 6 11.93 2.77 19.42
CA ILE A 6 11.09 3.79 18.79
C ILE A 6 11.88 5.10 18.69
N VAL A 7 11.86 5.70 17.50
CA VAL A 7 12.62 6.93 17.22
C VAL A 7 11.73 7.93 16.51
N ASP A 8 11.43 9.05 17.19
CA ASP A 8 10.56 10.10 16.67
C ASP A 8 10.84 11.42 17.39
N ASP A 9 10.99 12.52 16.67
CA ASP A 9 11.26 13.83 17.26
C ASP A 9 9.99 14.50 17.81
N GLU A 10 8.81 14.01 17.47
CA GLU A 10 7.53 14.42 18.04
C GLU A 10 7.33 13.80 19.43
N LYS A 11 7.64 14.53 20.49
CA LYS A 11 7.61 14.03 21.88
C LYS A 11 6.29 13.39 22.29
N GLU A 12 5.17 14.00 21.93
CA GLU A 12 3.83 13.50 22.28
C GLU A 12 3.55 12.13 21.63
N LEU A 13 3.97 11.96 20.37
CA LEU A 13 3.83 10.69 19.66
C LEU A 13 4.79 9.64 20.22
N LEU A 14 6.03 10.02 20.47
CA LEU A 14 7.04 9.15 21.07
C LEU A 14 6.59 8.62 22.44
N GLU A 15 6.11 9.51 23.32
CA GLU A 15 5.56 9.13 24.63
C GLU A 15 4.29 8.28 24.49
N GLY A 16 3.41 8.62 23.55
CA GLY A 16 2.20 7.87 23.26
C GLY A 16 2.49 6.44 22.85
N LEU A 17 3.39 6.25 21.92
CA LEU A 17 3.77 4.94 21.42
C LEU A 17 4.59 4.13 22.45
N SER A 18 5.53 4.77 23.15
CA SER A 18 6.41 4.05 24.07
C SER A 18 5.72 3.61 25.35
N ASN A 19 4.78 4.41 25.89
CA ASN A 19 4.21 4.20 27.22
C ASN A 19 2.76 3.72 27.21
N TYR A 20 1.99 4.02 26.18
CA TYR A 20 0.53 3.75 26.19
C TYR A 20 0.09 2.74 25.15
N PHE A 21 0.88 2.46 24.14
CA PHE A 21 0.57 1.39 23.19
C PHE A 21 0.89 0.02 23.83
N PRO A 22 -0.03 -0.97 23.79
CA PRO A 22 0.13 -2.24 24.49
C PRO A 22 1.04 -3.23 23.73
N TRP A 23 2.29 -2.88 23.53
CA TRP A 23 3.29 -3.67 22.79
C TRP A 23 3.43 -5.10 23.29
N GLU A 24 3.38 -5.31 24.59
CA GLU A 24 3.48 -6.65 25.20
C GLU A 24 2.36 -7.58 24.71
N SER A 25 1.15 -7.04 24.48
CA SER A 25 0.01 -7.85 24.02
C SER A 25 0.22 -8.43 22.60
N ILE A 26 1.12 -7.84 21.83
CA ILE A 26 1.47 -8.28 20.47
C ILE A 26 2.88 -8.85 20.37
N GLY A 27 3.54 -9.08 21.51
CA GLY A 27 4.81 -9.80 21.59
C GLY A 27 6.07 -8.96 21.50
N PHE A 28 5.98 -7.63 21.70
CA PHE A 28 7.11 -6.70 21.70
C PHE A 28 7.33 -6.05 23.04
N GLN A 29 8.58 -5.68 23.31
CA GLN A 29 9.00 -4.89 24.46
C GLN A 29 9.78 -3.67 24.00
N VAL A 30 9.32 -2.48 24.33
CA VAL A 30 10.08 -1.25 24.07
C VAL A 30 11.25 -1.18 25.05
N ILE A 31 12.46 -1.21 24.50
CA ILE A 31 13.71 -1.13 25.27
C ILE A 31 14.42 0.21 25.14
N GLY A 32 13.96 1.06 24.19
CA GLY A 32 14.48 2.41 23.99
C GLY A 32 13.50 3.28 23.22
N ALA A 33 13.45 4.56 23.58
CA ALA A 33 12.67 5.59 22.90
C ALA A 33 13.53 6.86 22.77
N PHE A 34 13.75 7.34 21.55
CA PHE A 34 14.71 8.39 21.26
C PHE A 34 14.09 9.46 20.37
N GLY A 35 14.41 10.73 20.65
CA GLY A 35 13.96 11.88 19.87
C GLY A 35 14.86 12.21 18.67
N ASP A 36 15.90 11.43 18.41
CA ASP A 36 16.82 11.63 17.29
C ASP A 36 17.55 10.33 16.90
N GLY A 37 17.98 10.28 15.63
CA GLY A 37 18.64 9.09 15.08
C GLY A 37 20.04 8.80 15.63
N ARG A 38 20.78 9.80 16.13
CA ARG A 38 22.14 9.58 16.66
C ARG A 38 22.10 8.85 17.99
N SER A 39 21.21 9.28 18.87
CA SER A 39 20.98 8.63 20.17
C SER A 39 20.52 7.19 19.98
N ALA A 40 19.57 6.96 19.06
CA ALA A 40 19.11 5.62 18.70
C ALA A 40 20.22 4.75 18.12
N LEU A 41 21.07 5.29 17.23
CA LEU A 41 22.20 4.56 16.65
C LEU A 41 23.20 4.11 17.72
N SER A 42 23.53 5.02 18.66
CA SER A 42 24.45 4.69 19.76
C SER A 42 23.92 3.55 20.60
N PHE A 43 22.64 3.59 20.97
CA PHE A 43 21.99 2.55 21.72
C PHE A 43 21.97 1.20 20.97
N CYS A 44 21.57 1.19 19.70
CA CYS A 44 21.51 -0.03 18.89
C CYS A 44 22.89 -0.66 18.58
N ARG A 45 23.97 0.05 18.81
CA ARG A 45 25.35 -0.52 18.71
C ARG A 45 25.75 -1.29 19.96
N GLU A 46 25.18 -0.95 21.10
CA GLU A 46 25.51 -1.54 22.40
C GLU A 46 24.52 -2.63 22.80
N GLU A 47 23.27 -2.50 22.38
CA GLU A 47 22.18 -3.38 22.72
C GLU A 47 21.64 -4.15 21.51
N HIS A 48 21.20 -5.38 21.74
CA HIS A 48 20.52 -6.17 20.70
C HIS A 48 19.09 -5.67 20.52
N VAL A 49 18.76 -5.29 19.30
CA VAL A 49 17.44 -4.77 18.92
C VAL A 49 16.87 -5.60 17.78
N ASP A 50 15.66 -6.13 17.95
CA ASP A 50 14.99 -6.91 16.89
C ASP A 50 14.30 -6.02 15.87
N VAL A 51 13.67 -4.92 16.32
CA VAL A 51 12.90 -4.01 15.47
C VAL A 51 13.17 -2.55 15.81
N VAL A 52 13.31 -1.72 14.80
CA VAL A 52 13.36 -0.26 14.93
C VAL A 52 12.16 0.34 14.18
N LEU A 53 11.31 1.06 14.92
CA LEU A 53 10.28 1.94 14.39
C LEU A 53 10.82 3.37 14.37
N THR A 54 10.95 3.98 13.22
CA THR A 54 11.55 5.31 13.10
C THR A 54 10.74 6.26 12.24
N ASP A 55 10.67 7.54 12.62
CA ASP A 55 10.31 8.60 11.67
C ASP A 55 11.44 8.80 10.64
N ILE A 56 11.09 9.37 9.50
CA ILE A 56 12.05 9.73 8.45
C ILE A 56 12.74 11.05 8.76
N ARG A 57 11.95 12.06 9.15
CA ARG A 57 12.48 13.41 9.32
C ARG A 57 12.74 13.73 10.78
N MET A 58 13.98 13.62 11.16
CA MET A 58 14.42 13.94 12.51
C MET A 58 15.64 14.86 12.48
N PRO A 59 15.87 15.66 13.51
CA PRO A 59 17.08 16.48 13.64
C PRO A 59 18.35 15.61 13.65
N PHE A 60 19.45 16.17 13.17
CA PHE A 60 20.81 15.60 13.20
C PHE A 60 21.03 14.35 12.37
N MET A 61 20.10 13.40 12.34
CA MET A 61 20.16 12.17 11.57
C MET A 61 18.75 11.74 11.20
N SER A 62 18.48 11.64 9.91
CA SER A 62 17.20 11.15 9.41
C SER A 62 17.02 9.65 9.68
N GLY A 63 15.76 9.17 9.69
CA GLY A 63 15.50 7.74 9.85
C GLY A 63 16.12 6.87 8.76
N LEU A 64 16.25 7.39 7.53
CA LEU A 64 16.91 6.66 6.45
C LEU A 64 18.42 6.54 6.67
N GLU A 65 19.07 7.60 7.13
CA GLU A 65 20.50 7.55 7.50
C GLU A 65 20.72 6.60 8.69
N LEU A 66 19.80 6.61 9.67
CA LEU A 66 19.80 5.65 10.77
C LEU A 66 19.73 4.21 10.27
N ILE A 67 18.79 3.89 9.38
CA ILE A 67 18.61 2.57 8.78
C ILE A 67 19.88 2.15 8.04
N GLU A 68 20.46 3.04 7.22
CA GLU A 68 21.71 2.76 6.49
C GLU A 68 22.87 2.38 7.42
N GLN A 69 23.02 3.11 8.52
CA GLN A 69 24.04 2.85 9.53
C GLN A 69 23.82 1.53 10.28
N LEU A 70 22.56 1.24 10.64
CA LEU A 70 22.20 0.00 11.36
C LEU A 70 22.31 -1.24 10.47
N LYS A 71 22.09 -1.12 9.17
CA LYS A 71 22.29 -2.22 8.21
C LYS A 71 23.76 -2.62 8.03
N ALA A 72 24.68 -1.74 8.34
CA ALA A 72 26.09 -2.04 8.32
C ALA A 72 26.56 -2.85 9.55
N LEU A 73 25.71 -3.06 10.55
CA LEU A 73 26.02 -3.88 11.72
C LEU A 73 25.98 -5.37 11.37
N PRO A 74 26.76 -6.21 12.08
CA PRO A 74 26.78 -7.66 11.86
C PRO A 74 25.42 -8.33 12.05
N VAL A 75 24.60 -7.80 12.96
CA VAL A 75 23.21 -8.21 13.19
C VAL A 75 22.37 -6.95 13.03
N SER A 76 21.56 -6.90 11.97
CA SER A 76 20.72 -5.76 11.66
C SER A 76 19.28 -6.01 12.13
N PRO A 77 18.66 -5.04 12.81
CA PRO A 77 17.23 -5.13 13.15
C PRO A 77 16.35 -5.11 11.91
N LEU A 78 15.10 -5.50 12.06
CA LEU A 78 14.04 -5.19 11.11
C LEU A 78 13.61 -3.72 11.26
N PHE A 79 13.21 -3.11 10.14
CA PHE A 79 12.85 -1.69 10.12
C PHE A 79 11.39 -1.50 9.77
N CYS A 80 10.70 -0.68 10.56
CA CYS A 80 9.41 -0.10 10.26
C CYS A 80 9.54 1.42 10.22
N ILE A 81 9.03 2.06 9.20
CA ILE A 81 9.00 3.52 9.11
C ILE A 81 7.60 4.02 9.46
N MET A 82 7.53 5.13 10.23
CA MET A 82 6.30 5.89 10.43
C MET A 82 6.56 7.34 10.05
N SER A 83 5.90 7.84 9.00
CA SER A 83 6.19 9.17 8.47
C SER A 83 4.94 9.95 8.09
N ALA A 84 5.05 11.28 8.13
CA ALA A 84 4.00 12.16 7.67
C ALA A 84 3.80 12.02 6.15
N TYR A 85 2.57 12.22 5.72
CA TYR A 85 2.01 11.99 4.40
C TYR A 85 2.78 12.52 3.16
N ASN A 86 3.65 13.50 3.31
CA ASN A 86 4.31 14.18 2.19
C ASN A 86 5.70 13.63 1.81
N ASP A 87 6.14 12.52 2.41
CA ASP A 87 7.51 12.03 2.27
C ASP A 87 7.68 10.87 1.28
N PHE A 88 6.93 10.91 0.15
CA PHE A 88 6.95 9.86 -0.89
C PHE A 88 8.35 9.54 -1.45
N GLU A 89 9.18 10.56 -1.68
CA GLU A 89 10.57 10.34 -2.15
C GLU A 89 11.37 9.52 -1.14
N TYR A 90 11.05 9.65 0.14
CA TYR A 90 11.67 8.88 1.20
C TYR A 90 11.11 7.46 1.30
N ALA A 91 9.80 7.26 1.07
CA ALA A 91 9.21 5.92 1.02
C ALA A 91 9.84 5.08 -0.11
N LYS A 92 10.10 5.68 -1.27
CA LYS A 92 10.80 5.03 -2.38
C LYS A 92 12.25 4.64 -2.02
N LYS A 93 12.96 5.50 -1.30
CA LYS A 93 14.30 5.18 -0.79
C LYS A 93 14.25 4.10 0.28
N ALA A 94 13.26 4.13 1.17
CA ALA A 94 13.05 3.13 2.22
C ALA A 94 12.88 1.70 1.66
N ILE A 95 12.19 1.55 0.54
CA ILE A 95 12.06 0.26 -0.18
C ILE A 95 13.46 -0.22 -0.63
N GLY A 96 14.30 0.66 -1.16
CA GLY A 96 15.69 0.35 -1.53
C GLY A 96 16.56 -0.07 -0.33
N TYR A 97 16.19 0.39 0.87
CA TYR A 97 16.84 0.01 2.12
C TYR A 97 16.27 -1.25 2.76
N GLY A 98 15.30 -1.94 2.13
CA GLY A 98 14.71 -3.19 2.65
C GLY A 98 13.95 -3.00 3.95
N VAL A 99 13.23 -1.90 4.08
CA VAL A 99 12.29 -1.65 5.17
C VAL A 99 11.13 -2.63 5.04
N GLN A 100 10.76 -3.30 6.13
CA GLN A 100 9.72 -4.33 6.14
C GLN A 100 8.32 -3.74 6.00
N GLU A 101 8.06 -2.64 6.71
CA GLU A 101 6.72 -2.05 6.76
C GLU A 101 6.81 -0.51 6.83
N TYR A 102 5.79 0.16 6.32
CA TYR A 102 5.68 1.61 6.29
C TYR A 102 4.30 2.05 6.79
N LEU A 103 4.26 2.92 7.78
CA LEU A 103 3.06 3.51 8.36
C LEU A 103 2.98 4.99 8.02
N VAL A 104 1.79 5.49 7.75
CA VAL A 104 1.55 6.90 7.47
C VAL A 104 0.97 7.57 8.72
N LYS A 105 1.58 8.67 9.19
CA LYS A 105 1.07 9.49 10.30
C LYS A 105 -0.15 10.31 9.85
N PRO A 106 -1.23 10.39 10.66
CA PRO A 106 -1.46 9.66 11.90
C PRO A 106 -1.88 8.21 11.62
N ALA A 107 -1.18 7.23 12.19
CA ALA A 107 -1.53 5.83 12.07
C ALA A 107 -2.57 5.44 13.14
N ALA A 108 -3.61 4.70 12.72
CA ALA A 108 -4.60 4.18 13.65
C ALA A 108 -4.00 3.06 14.51
N PHE A 109 -4.51 2.89 15.73
CA PHE A 109 -4.09 1.84 16.66
C PHE A 109 -4.09 0.44 16.01
N GLU A 110 -5.17 0.09 15.31
CA GLU A 110 -5.32 -1.20 14.65
C GLU A 110 -4.34 -1.38 13.47
N GLU A 111 -3.95 -0.30 12.82
CA GLU A 111 -2.97 -0.33 11.73
C GLU A 111 -1.57 -0.63 12.26
N ILE A 112 -1.17 0.03 13.35
CA ILE A 112 0.10 -0.23 14.03
C ILE A 112 0.14 -1.69 14.52
N ARG A 113 -0.94 -2.15 15.16
CA ARG A 113 -1.07 -3.51 15.63
C ARG A 113 -0.91 -4.53 14.51
N ALA A 114 -1.69 -4.41 13.44
CA ALA A 114 -1.64 -5.32 12.30
C ALA A 114 -0.26 -5.37 11.64
N THR A 115 0.41 -4.20 11.54
CA THR A 115 1.76 -4.09 11.00
C THR A 115 2.77 -4.84 11.86
N PHE A 116 2.73 -4.67 13.17
CA PHE A 116 3.66 -5.35 14.07
C PHE A 116 3.36 -6.84 14.24
N GLU A 117 2.11 -7.28 14.09
CA GLU A 117 1.78 -8.71 14.01
C GLU A 117 2.45 -9.36 12.77
N LYS A 118 2.49 -8.71 11.63
CA LYS A 118 3.24 -9.19 10.44
C LYS A 118 4.76 -9.24 10.70
N ILE A 119 5.32 -8.19 11.29
CA ILE A 119 6.75 -8.15 11.65
C ILE A 119 7.09 -9.32 12.60
N ARG A 120 6.24 -9.60 13.58
CA ARG A 120 6.40 -10.73 14.49
C ARG A 120 6.42 -12.06 13.74
N HIS A 121 5.48 -12.29 12.82
CA HIS A 121 5.48 -13.50 11.99
C HIS A 121 6.76 -13.66 11.17
N THR A 122 7.33 -12.57 10.69
CA THR A 122 8.63 -12.58 10.01
C THR A 122 9.75 -13.00 10.95
N LEU A 123 9.77 -12.49 12.19
CA LEU A 123 10.75 -12.84 13.22
C LEU A 123 10.60 -14.30 13.69
N ASP A 124 9.36 -14.79 13.82
CA ASP A 124 9.06 -16.18 14.23
C ASP A 124 9.47 -17.21 13.16
N GLY A 125 9.87 -16.78 11.95
CA GLY A 125 10.12 -17.67 10.83
C GLY A 125 8.87 -18.44 10.37
N THR A 126 7.70 -18.07 10.89
CA THR A 126 6.41 -18.61 10.51
C THR A 126 5.85 -17.74 9.39
N THR A 127 6.22 -18.06 8.16
CA THR A 127 5.58 -17.46 6.98
C THR A 127 4.10 -17.87 7.01
N PRO A 128 3.13 -16.95 7.06
CA PRO A 128 1.75 -17.31 6.79
C PRO A 128 1.73 -17.82 5.35
N THR A 129 1.37 -19.07 5.18
CA THR A 129 1.03 -19.66 3.88
C THR A 129 -0.22 -18.96 3.39
N ALA A 130 -0.08 -17.85 2.73
CA ALA A 130 -0.95 -17.29 1.70
C ALA A 130 -0.49 -15.87 1.38
N HIS A 131 -0.03 -15.69 0.16
CA HIS A 131 0.52 -14.50 -0.46
C HIS A 131 2.00 -14.19 -0.13
N THR A 132 2.86 -15.09 -0.59
CA THR A 132 4.19 -14.71 -1.06
C THR A 132 3.99 -13.81 -2.29
N VAL A 133 3.84 -12.53 -2.05
CA VAL A 133 4.10 -11.55 -3.10
C VAL A 133 5.61 -11.55 -3.25
N SER A 134 6.08 -12.18 -4.30
CA SER A 134 7.47 -12.08 -4.73
C SER A 134 7.85 -10.60 -4.75
N LEU A 135 8.99 -10.23 -4.18
CA LEU A 135 9.56 -8.87 -4.09
C LEU A 135 9.76 -8.16 -5.45
N GLN A 136 9.26 -8.74 -6.54
CA GLN A 136 9.23 -8.18 -7.89
C GLN A 136 7.89 -7.54 -8.28
N GLU A 137 6.83 -7.64 -7.45
CA GLU A 137 5.49 -7.12 -7.76
C GLU A 137 4.87 -6.26 -6.65
N ALA A 138 5.60 -5.87 -5.61
CA ALA A 138 5.13 -4.96 -4.59
C ALA A 138 5.14 -3.52 -5.13
N GLY A 139 4.16 -3.20 -5.96
CA GLY A 139 3.82 -1.83 -6.31
C GLY A 139 3.43 -1.03 -5.05
N ASN A 140 3.50 0.29 -5.15
CA ASN A 140 3.17 1.20 -4.06
C ASN A 140 1.84 0.81 -3.36
N PRO A 141 1.79 0.74 -2.01
CA PRO A 141 0.58 0.33 -1.26
C PRO A 141 -0.68 1.09 -1.65
N LEU A 142 -0.58 2.39 -1.96
CA LEU A 142 -1.71 3.19 -2.45
C LEU A 142 -2.20 2.72 -3.83
N VAL A 143 -1.29 2.27 -4.69
CA VAL A 143 -1.64 1.70 -5.99
C VAL A 143 -2.29 0.34 -5.81
N SER A 144 -1.78 -0.50 -4.91
CA SER A 144 -2.39 -1.79 -4.56
C SER A 144 -3.79 -1.61 -3.96
N GLN A 145 -3.98 -0.65 -3.05
CA GLN A 145 -5.29 -0.29 -2.51
C GLN A 145 -6.21 0.27 -3.60
N THR A 146 -5.68 1.07 -4.53
CA THR A 146 -6.42 1.56 -5.70
C THR A 146 -6.95 0.40 -6.54
N PHE A 147 -6.15 -0.62 -6.81
CA PHE A 147 -6.58 -1.82 -7.50
C PHE A 147 -7.71 -2.54 -6.75
N ALA A 148 -7.55 -2.75 -5.45
CA ALA A 148 -8.56 -3.41 -4.61
C ALA A 148 -9.90 -2.65 -4.58
N ILE A 149 -9.87 -1.31 -4.53
CA ILE A 149 -11.08 -0.46 -4.58
C ILE A 149 -11.75 -0.57 -5.95
N VAL A 150 -10.98 -0.53 -7.03
CA VAL A 150 -11.50 -0.68 -8.40
C VAL A 150 -12.20 -2.03 -8.56
N GLU A 151 -11.61 -3.11 -8.09
CA GLU A 151 -12.23 -4.45 -8.15
C GLU A 151 -13.54 -4.53 -7.37
N LYS A 152 -13.60 -3.94 -6.18
CA LYS A 152 -14.81 -3.96 -5.34
C LYS A 152 -15.94 -3.07 -5.84
N ARG A 153 -15.63 -1.93 -6.48
CA ARG A 153 -16.63 -0.88 -6.78
C ARG A 153 -16.48 -0.35 -8.21
N LEU A 154 -16.25 -1.21 -9.18
CA LEU A 154 -15.97 -0.86 -10.58
C LEU A 154 -16.97 0.13 -11.20
N SER A 155 -18.26 0.05 -10.83
CA SER A 155 -19.32 0.89 -11.38
C SER A 155 -19.25 2.37 -10.96
N SER A 156 -18.74 2.66 -9.77
CA SER A 156 -18.71 4.01 -9.18
C SER A 156 -17.29 4.58 -9.00
N CYS A 157 -16.27 3.87 -9.51
CA CYS A 157 -14.90 4.30 -9.35
C CYS A 157 -14.58 5.56 -10.17
N THR A 158 -14.10 6.58 -9.47
CA THR A 158 -13.41 7.72 -10.05
C THR A 158 -12.10 7.93 -9.30
N LEU A 159 -11.10 8.47 -9.95
CA LEU A 159 -9.83 8.77 -9.28
C LEU A 159 -10.02 9.72 -8.09
N GLN A 160 -10.98 10.64 -8.18
CA GLN A 160 -11.30 11.57 -7.12
C GLN A 160 -11.87 10.86 -5.88
N ASN A 161 -12.81 9.91 -6.07
CA ASN A 161 -13.40 9.17 -4.96
C ASN A 161 -12.36 8.28 -4.28
N ILE A 162 -11.50 7.62 -5.05
CA ILE A 162 -10.42 6.77 -4.54
C ILE A 162 -9.40 7.64 -3.79
N ALA A 163 -8.98 8.76 -4.36
CA ALA A 163 -8.05 9.67 -3.72
C ALA A 163 -8.60 10.19 -2.37
N SER A 164 -9.90 10.55 -2.34
CA SER A 164 -10.57 10.96 -1.10
C SER A 164 -10.64 9.84 -0.06
N GLU A 165 -10.91 8.60 -0.47
CA GLU A 165 -10.98 7.43 0.41
C GLU A 165 -9.59 7.07 0.97
N LEU A 166 -8.55 7.21 0.14
CA LEU A 166 -7.17 6.99 0.55
C LEU A 166 -6.53 8.20 1.25
N GLY A 167 -7.27 9.29 1.44
CA GLY A 167 -6.79 10.50 2.08
C GLY A 167 -5.74 11.27 1.27
N VAL A 168 -5.66 11.13 -0.05
CA VAL A 168 -4.67 11.74 -0.94
C VAL A 168 -5.27 12.76 -1.89
N THR A 169 -4.45 13.62 -2.47
CA THR A 169 -4.92 14.49 -3.56
C THR A 169 -5.04 13.69 -4.85
N THR A 170 -6.04 14.02 -5.67
CA THR A 170 -6.25 13.40 -6.99
C THR A 170 -5.02 13.51 -7.89
N SER A 171 -4.34 14.66 -7.84
CA SER A 171 -3.13 14.90 -8.64
C SER A 171 -1.98 14.00 -8.21
N TYR A 172 -1.82 13.81 -6.91
CA TYR A 172 -0.81 12.92 -6.37
C TYR A 172 -1.07 11.46 -6.77
N LEU A 173 -2.30 10.95 -6.54
CA LEU A 173 -2.66 9.58 -6.89
C LEU A 173 -2.53 9.33 -8.41
N SER A 174 -2.92 10.31 -9.24
CA SER A 174 -2.78 10.22 -10.71
C SER A 174 -1.33 10.04 -11.15
N ARG A 175 -0.44 10.87 -10.59
CA ARG A 175 0.99 10.81 -10.90
C ARG A 175 1.60 9.50 -10.42
N LEU A 176 1.36 9.14 -9.16
CA LEU A 176 1.83 7.91 -8.56
C LEU A 176 1.39 6.67 -9.35
N PHE A 177 0.10 6.59 -9.68
CA PHE A 177 -0.44 5.48 -10.43
C PHE A 177 0.25 5.33 -11.80
N LYS A 178 0.50 6.46 -12.49
CA LYS A 178 1.19 6.46 -13.77
C LYS A 178 2.67 6.06 -13.65
N GLU A 179 3.35 6.52 -12.62
CA GLU A 179 4.75 6.17 -12.34
C GLU A 179 4.92 4.68 -12.06
N GLU A 180 4.04 4.10 -11.25
CA GLU A 180 4.11 2.69 -10.85
C GLU A 180 3.62 1.72 -11.94
N THR A 181 2.56 2.09 -12.67
CA THR A 181 1.91 1.18 -13.63
C THR A 181 2.29 1.44 -15.08
N GLY A 182 2.96 2.55 -15.37
CA GLY A 182 3.24 3.04 -16.73
C GLY A 182 2.00 3.55 -17.48
N LYS A 183 0.78 3.47 -16.88
CA LYS A 183 -0.49 3.83 -17.49
C LYS A 183 -1.19 4.91 -16.67
N ASN A 184 -1.96 5.79 -17.34
CA ASN A 184 -2.84 6.65 -16.57
C ASN A 184 -4.03 5.86 -15.99
N PHE A 185 -4.57 6.33 -14.88
CA PHE A 185 -5.66 5.65 -14.17
C PHE A 185 -6.92 5.48 -15.04
N GLN A 186 -7.24 6.45 -15.90
CA GLN A 186 -8.42 6.39 -16.76
C GLN A 186 -8.31 5.26 -17.79
N ASP A 187 -7.13 5.08 -18.39
CA ASP A 187 -6.87 4.00 -19.35
C ASP A 187 -6.90 2.63 -18.64
N TYR A 188 -6.36 2.56 -17.44
CA TYR A 188 -6.45 1.35 -16.60
C TYR A 188 -7.91 1.01 -16.26
N LEU A 189 -8.68 1.96 -15.72
CA LEU A 189 -10.08 1.76 -15.36
C LEU A 189 -10.91 1.36 -16.59
N LEU A 190 -10.63 1.98 -17.75
CA LEU A 190 -11.27 1.61 -19.00
C LEU A 190 -10.95 0.16 -19.39
N SER A 191 -9.69 -0.24 -19.30
CA SER A 191 -9.29 -1.61 -19.63
C SER A 191 -9.97 -2.65 -18.72
N VAL A 192 -10.04 -2.39 -17.40
CA VAL A 192 -10.74 -3.27 -16.44
C VAL A 192 -12.24 -3.35 -16.75
N LYS A 193 -12.88 -2.23 -17.05
CA LYS A 193 -14.31 -2.19 -17.45
C LYS A 193 -14.55 -3.00 -18.72
N MET A 194 -13.72 -2.83 -19.74
CA MET A 194 -13.88 -3.51 -21.02
C MET A 194 -13.61 -5.01 -20.90
N GLU A 195 -12.63 -5.41 -20.13
CA GLU A 195 -12.34 -6.81 -19.88
C GLU A 195 -13.43 -7.50 -19.04
N THR A 196 -14.02 -6.79 -18.08
CA THR A 196 -15.19 -7.28 -17.34
C THR A 196 -16.41 -7.40 -18.26
N ALA A 197 -16.62 -6.43 -19.16
CA ALA A 197 -17.67 -6.52 -20.18
C ALA A 197 -17.49 -7.75 -21.08
N ARG A 198 -16.28 -8.03 -21.50
CA ARG A 198 -15.93 -9.21 -22.29
C ARG A 198 -16.32 -10.50 -21.56
N ARG A 199 -15.89 -10.65 -20.30
CA ARG A 199 -16.23 -11.82 -19.47
C ARG A 199 -17.75 -11.99 -19.26
N MET A 200 -18.48 -10.88 -19.09
CA MET A 200 -19.94 -10.93 -18.98
C MET A 200 -20.62 -11.36 -20.28
N LEU A 201 -20.08 -10.94 -21.45
CA LEU A 201 -20.60 -11.36 -22.77
C LEU A 201 -20.30 -12.85 -23.07
N GLU A 202 -19.16 -13.37 -22.58
CA GLU A 202 -18.75 -14.77 -22.69
C GLU A 202 -19.50 -15.70 -21.72
N SER A 203 -20.11 -15.13 -20.71
CA SER A 203 -20.84 -15.88 -19.68
C SER A 203 -22.09 -16.55 -20.25
N LYS A 204 -22.34 -17.82 -19.85
CA LYS A 204 -23.56 -18.57 -20.19
C LYS A 204 -24.86 -17.92 -19.69
N ILE A 205 -24.77 -16.94 -18.81
CA ILE A 205 -25.94 -16.22 -18.23
C ILE A 205 -26.65 -15.35 -19.28
N GLY A 206 -25.96 -14.99 -20.36
CA GLY A 206 -26.59 -14.28 -21.48
C GLY A 206 -26.94 -12.80 -21.21
N TYR A 207 -26.13 -12.10 -20.44
CA TYR A 207 -26.35 -10.67 -20.11
C TYR A 207 -26.69 -9.82 -21.33
N LYS A 208 -27.66 -8.91 -21.16
CA LYS A 208 -27.99 -7.88 -22.15
C LYS A 208 -27.02 -6.68 -22.05
N ASN A 209 -26.78 -6.00 -23.16
CA ASN A 209 -25.89 -4.84 -23.19
C ASN A 209 -26.27 -3.76 -22.15
N LYS A 210 -27.57 -3.59 -21.87
CA LYS A 210 -28.07 -2.63 -20.86
C LYS A 210 -27.65 -3.05 -19.44
N GLU A 211 -27.66 -4.34 -19.15
CA GLU A 211 -27.28 -4.87 -17.84
C GLU A 211 -25.77 -4.73 -17.63
N ILE A 212 -24.97 -5.03 -18.66
CA ILE A 212 -23.52 -4.84 -18.64
C ILE A 212 -23.16 -3.36 -18.48
N ALA A 213 -23.77 -2.48 -19.26
CA ALA A 213 -23.56 -1.04 -19.17
C ALA A 213 -23.81 -0.53 -17.74
N ARG A 214 -24.95 -0.94 -17.13
CA ARG A 214 -25.31 -0.57 -15.75
C ARG A 214 -24.30 -1.12 -14.73
N ALA A 215 -23.92 -2.39 -14.84
CA ALA A 215 -22.96 -3.02 -13.96
C ALA A 215 -21.57 -2.35 -13.98
N LEU A 216 -21.19 -1.76 -15.11
CA LEU A 216 -19.92 -1.05 -15.28
C LEU A 216 -20.02 0.46 -15.01
N GLY A 217 -21.21 0.96 -14.60
CA GLY A 217 -21.44 2.36 -14.25
C GLY A 217 -21.58 3.30 -15.45
N TYR A 218 -21.97 2.79 -16.61
CA TYR A 218 -22.36 3.63 -17.75
C TYR A 218 -23.81 4.09 -17.59
N GLN A 219 -24.03 5.39 -17.68
CA GLN A 219 -25.38 5.95 -17.65
C GLN A 219 -26.20 5.62 -18.91
N ASP A 220 -25.49 5.49 -20.04
CA ASP A 220 -26.10 5.20 -21.33
C ASP A 220 -25.48 3.96 -22.00
N THR A 221 -26.34 3.05 -22.45
CA THR A 221 -25.96 1.82 -23.16
C THR A 221 -25.27 2.11 -24.51
N GLN A 222 -25.64 3.18 -25.19
CA GLN A 222 -24.99 3.54 -26.47
C GLN A 222 -23.55 3.97 -26.25
N ASN A 223 -23.28 4.72 -25.18
CA ASN A 223 -21.92 5.12 -24.81
C ASN A 223 -21.05 3.89 -24.47
N PHE A 224 -21.59 2.94 -23.72
CA PHE A 224 -20.94 1.65 -23.49
C PHE A 224 -20.61 0.93 -24.81
N CYS A 225 -21.60 0.75 -25.69
CA CYS A 225 -21.40 0.04 -26.97
C CYS A 225 -20.36 0.72 -27.86
N ARG A 226 -20.34 2.06 -27.88
CA ARG A 226 -19.36 2.86 -28.65
C ARG A 226 -17.94 2.65 -28.06
N THR A 227 -17.81 2.70 -26.73
CA THR A 227 -16.55 2.51 -26.04
C THR A 227 -16.01 1.09 -26.24
N PHE A 228 -16.88 0.09 -26.10
CA PHE A 228 -16.54 -1.31 -26.34
C PHE A 228 -16.04 -1.54 -27.76
N ARG A 229 -16.76 -0.96 -28.78
CA ARG A 229 -16.33 -1.04 -30.16
C ARG A 229 -14.97 -0.37 -30.42
N LYS A 230 -14.74 0.78 -29.76
CA LYS A 230 -13.45 1.48 -29.87
C LYS A 230 -12.32 0.63 -29.28
N PHE A 231 -12.58 -0.10 -28.21
CA PHE A 231 -11.58 -0.87 -27.49
C PHE A 231 -11.27 -2.22 -28.17
N PHE A 232 -12.30 -2.96 -28.61
CA PHE A 232 -12.16 -4.31 -29.20
C PHE A 232 -12.30 -4.34 -30.73
N GLY A 233 -12.51 -3.21 -31.39
CA GLY A 233 -12.71 -3.13 -32.85
C GLY A 233 -14.08 -3.59 -33.33
N LYS A 234 -14.92 -4.20 -32.47
CA LYS A 234 -16.24 -4.74 -32.83
C LYS A 234 -17.28 -4.46 -31.74
N SER A 235 -18.56 -4.39 -32.16
CA SER A 235 -19.64 -4.14 -31.19
C SER A 235 -19.87 -5.33 -30.26
N PRO A 236 -20.45 -5.12 -29.05
CA PRO A 236 -20.79 -6.20 -28.13
C PRO A 236 -21.66 -7.30 -28.77
N GLN A 237 -22.61 -6.90 -29.63
CA GLN A 237 -23.49 -7.82 -30.35
C GLN A 237 -22.69 -8.72 -31.30
N LYS A 238 -21.80 -8.12 -32.11
CA LYS A 238 -20.96 -8.87 -33.06
C LYS A 238 -19.99 -9.78 -32.32
N PHE A 239 -19.43 -9.31 -31.19
CA PHE A 239 -18.58 -10.08 -30.33
C PHE A 239 -19.27 -11.36 -29.83
N LYS A 240 -20.51 -11.25 -29.37
CA LYS A 240 -21.35 -12.34 -28.89
C LYS A 240 -21.68 -13.38 -29.98
N THR A 241 -22.03 -12.91 -31.19
CA THR A 241 -22.37 -13.78 -32.33
C THR A 241 -21.16 -14.61 -32.81
N GLU A 242 -19.95 -14.03 -32.80
CA GLU A 242 -18.73 -14.73 -33.23
C GLU A 242 -18.29 -15.82 -32.23
N MET A 243 -18.75 -15.76 -30.98
CA MET A 243 -18.45 -16.78 -29.98
C MET A 243 -19.47 -17.95 -29.98
N GLY A 244 -20.40 -17.98 -30.90
CA GLY A 244 -21.31 -19.12 -31.10
C GLY A 244 -22.49 -19.20 -30.12
N GLN A 245 -22.90 -18.05 -29.61
CA GLN A 245 -24.14 -17.90 -28.79
C GLN A 245 -25.20 -17.08 -29.53
#